data_870c507e260772a10523584c9d4bd8fe
#
_entry.id   870c507e260772a10523584c9d4bd8fe
#
_cell.length_a   1.000
_cell.length_b   1.000
_cell.length_c   1.000
_cell.angle_alpha   90.00
_cell.angle_beta   90.00
_cell.angle_gamma   90.00
#
_symmetry.space_group_name_H-M   'P 1'
#
loop_
_entity.id
_entity.type
_entity.pdbx_description
1 polymer ?
#
loop_
_entity_poly.entity_id
_entity_poly.type
_entity_poly.pdbx_seq_one_letter_code
_entity_poly.pdbx_strand_id
1 'polypeptide(L)'
;MNTLISEQNPEREYRASMQDAALCYMQRHQAEHLGNDQQLFTRTVAHLQTTLEVPTYLAENLTGLAYGQLRAGAGQRRLDLNSSSESVAVFADPASGKSYAIPVALIFQYLVEAPEPRPKPLNN
;
A
#
# COMPACT_ATOMS: atom_id res chain seq x y z
N MET A 1 0.89 -7.61 -35.53
CA MET A 1 1.68 -6.82 -35.50
C MET A 1 1.45 -5.64 -34.76
N ASN A 2 0.45 -5.07 -34.81
CA ASN A 2 0.22 -3.88 -34.13
C ASN A 2 0.02 -4.04 -32.68
N THR A 3 -0.31 -5.22 -32.21
CA THR A 3 -0.50 -5.39 -30.80
C THR A 3 0.73 -5.04 -30.01
N LEU A 4 1.89 -5.31 -30.54
CA LEU A 4 3.10 -4.97 -29.84
C LEU A 4 3.24 -3.49 -29.63
N ILE A 5 2.82 -2.72 -30.61
CA ILE A 5 2.94 -1.29 -30.51
C ILE A 5 2.01 -0.76 -29.46
N SER A 6 0.79 -1.25 -29.42
CA SER A 6 -0.14 -0.76 -28.42
C SER A 6 0.25 -1.16 -27.02
N GLU A 7 0.99 -2.23 -26.87
CA GLU A 7 1.42 -2.65 -25.55
C GLU A 7 2.60 -1.85 -25.04
N GLN A 8 3.20 -1.05 -25.92
CA GLN A 8 4.33 -0.25 -25.52
C GLN A 8 3.93 1.20 -25.35
N ASN A 9 2.85 1.43 -24.66
CA ASN A 9 2.38 2.75 -24.37
C ASN A 9 3.38 3.48 -23.47
N PRO A 10 4.03 4.56 -23.92
CA PRO A 10 5.04 5.25 -23.12
C PRO A 10 4.49 5.81 -21.83
N GLU A 11 3.25 6.26 -21.83
CA GLU A 11 2.66 6.81 -20.62
C GLU A 11 2.48 5.72 -19.57
N ARG A 12 2.06 4.54 -19.98
CA ARG A 12 1.89 3.43 -19.06
C ARG A 12 3.24 2.99 -18.50
N GLU A 13 4.25 2.96 -19.36
CA GLU A 13 5.57 2.57 -18.93
C GLU A 13 6.16 3.58 -17.97
N TYR A 14 5.92 4.87 -18.23
CA TYR A 14 6.38 5.92 -17.33
C TYR A 14 5.73 5.77 -15.96
N ARG A 15 4.42 5.56 -15.93
CA ARG A 15 3.70 5.39 -14.67
C ARG A 15 4.21 4.18 -13.89
N ALA A 16 4.41 3.06 -14.59
CA ALA A 16 4.91 1.86 -13.94
C ALA A 16 6.31 2.09 -13.38
N SER A 17 7.17 2.78 -14.12
CA SER A 17 8.52 3.07 -13.65
C SER A 17 8.52 3.96 -12.44
N MET A 18 7.67 4.97 -12.43
CA MET A 18 7.61 5.89 -11.30
C MET A 18 6.97 5.23 -10.09
N GLN A 19 6.02 4.33 -10.29
CA GLN A 19 5.45 3.56 -9.19
C GLN A 19 6.50 2.64 -8.58
N ASP A 20 7.31 2.00 -9.41
CA ASP A 20 8.41 1.17 -8.94
C ASP A 20 9.44 2.01 -8.18
N ALA A 21 9.72 3.20 -8.66
CA ALA A 21 10.64 4.09 -7.97
C ALA A 21 10.11 4.46 -6.59
N ALA A 22 8.81 4.71 -6.48
CA ALA A 22 8.20 5.00 -5.20
C ALA A 22 8.30 3.80 -4.26
N LEU A 23 8.01 2.61 -4.78
CA LEU A 23 8.08 1.40 -3.98
C LEU A 23 9.51 1.15 -3.48
N CYS A 24 10.48 1.31 -4.37
CA CYS A 24 11.89 1.12 -3.99
C CYS A 24 12.32 2.12 -2.93
N TYR A 25 11.90 3.38 -3.08
CA TYR A 25 12.22 4.39 -2.09
C TYR A 25 11.65 4.02 -0.72
N MET A 26 10.37 3.61 -0.70
CA MET A 26 9.75 3.25 0.56
C MET A 26 10.39 2.02 1.18
N GLN A 27 10.77 1.04 0.36
CA GLN A 27 11.42 -0.15 0.87
C GLN A 27 12.77 0.18 1.52
N ARG A 28 13.50 1.12 0.92
CA ARG A 28 14.80 1.50 1.47
C ARG A 28 14.69 2.31 2.75
N HIS A 29 13.63 3.10 2.88
CA HIS A 29 13.53 4.04 3.97
C HIS A 29 12.49 3.70 5.03
N GLN A 30 11.79 2.58 4.89
CA GLN A 30 10.71 2.28 5.82
C GLN A 30 11.23 2.11 7.25
N ALA A 31 12.46 1.64 7.43
CA ALA A 31 13.01 1.45 8.76
C ALA A 31 13.22 2.78 9.48
N GLU A 32 13.38 3.88 8.73
CA GLU A 32 13.56 5.20 9.31
C GLU A 32 12.26 5.80 9.81
N HIS A 33 11.14 5.21 9.41
CA HIS A 33 9.82 5.77 9.72
C HIS A 33 8.90 4.73 10.35
N LEU A 34 9.47 3.87 11.18
CA LEU A 34 8.66 2.86 11.85
C LEU A 34 7.60 3.54 12.70
N GLY A 35 6.35 3.08 12.50
CA GLY A 35 5.25 3.68 13.21
C GLY A 35 4.79 5.01 12.66
N ASN A 36 5.39 5.48 11.56
CA ASN A 36 4.99 6.75 10.96
C ASN A 36 4.92 6.62 9.45
N ASP A 37 3.93 5.87 8.98
CA ASP A 37 3.74 5.66 7.54
C ASP A 37 3.38 6.95 6.83
N GLN A 38 2.74 7.87 7.52
CA GLN A 38 2.38 9.16 6.94
C GLN A 38 3.64 9.91 6.50
N GLN A 39 4.66 9.91 7.34
CA GLN A 39 5.90 10.59 7.03
C GLN A 39 6.62 9.89 5.87
N LEU A 40 6.62 8.56 5.88
CA LEU A 40 7.21 7.80 4.79
C LEU A 40 6.51 8.14 3.47
N PHE A 41 5.19 8.21 3.50
CA PHE A 41 4.41 8.55 2.31
C PHE A 41 4.78 9.95 1.82
N THR A 42 4.78 10.92 2.72
CA THR A 42 5.08 12.31 2.36
C THR A 42 6.48 12.44 1.77
N ARG A 43 7.45 11.76 2.35
CA ARG A 43 8.81 11.82 1.85
C ARG A 43 8.95 11.16 0.50
N THR A 44 8.20 10.09 0.26
CA THR A 44 8.22 9.42 -1.03
C THR A 44 7.65 10.32 -2.12
N VAL A 45 6.53 11.00 -1.83
CA VAL A 45 5.96 11.95 -2.78
C VAL A 45 6.98 13.05 -3.10
N ALA A 46 7.63 13.57 -2.08
CA ALA A 46 8.63 14.63 -2.29
C ALA A 46 9.79 14.12 -3.14
N HIS A 47 10.21 12.89 -2.93
CA HIS A 47 11.28 12.29 -3.73
C HIS A 47 10.90 12.22 -5.21
N LEU A 48 9.68 11.75 -5.50
CA LEU A 48 9.24 11.68 -6.88
C LEU A 48 9.17 13.06 -7.51
N GLN A 49 8.71 14.05 -6.75
CA GLN A 49 8.58 15.40 -7.28
C GLN A 49 9.94 16.07 -7.50
N THR A 50 10.83 15.97 -6.54
CA THR A 50 12.08 16.73 -6.60
C THR A 50 13.17 16.02 -7.37
N THR A 51 13.29 14.71 -7.23
CA THR A 51 14.36 13.97 -7.88
C THR A 51 13.98 13.50 -9.26
N LEU A 52 12.74 13.05 -9.45
CA LEU A 52 12.28 12.49 -10.71
C LEU A 52 11.32 13.42 -11.44
N GLU A 53 11.05 14.59 -10.88
CA GLU A 53 10.23 15.62 -11.51
C GLU A 53 8.84 15.13 -11.93
N VAL A 54 8.25 14.27 -11.11
CA VAL A 54 6.90 13.78 -11.35
C VAL A 54 5.90 14.84 -10.91
N PRO A 55 4.88 15.15 -11.72
CA PRO A 55 3.86 16.12 -11.31
C PRO A 55 3.18 15.71 -10.01
N THR A 56 2.75 16.70 -9.24
CA THR A 56 2.22 16.47 -7.90
C THR A 56 1.10 15.44 -7.85
N TYR A 57 0.08 15.63 -8.68
CA TYR A 57 -1.05 14.71 -8.62
C TYR A 57 -0.66 13.29 -8.95
N LEU A 58 0.28 13.14 -9.88
CA LEU A 58 0.72 11.82 -10.29
C LEU A 58 1.62 11.21 -9.22
N ALA A 59 2.48 12.03 -8.60
CA ALA A 59 3.35 11.55 -7.54
C ALA A 59 2.54 11.01 -6.37
N GLU A 60 1.46 11.70 -6.00
CA GLU A 60 0.61 11.23 -4.92
C GLU A 60 -0.12 9.94 -5.29
N ASN A 61 -0.62 9.87 -6.50
CA ASN A 61 -1.34 8.69 -6.96
C ASN A 61 -0.44 7.46 -7.00
N LEU A 62 0.74 7.61 -7.60
CA LEU A 62 1.66 6.49 -7.74
C LEU A 62 2.24 6.06 -6.40
N THR A 63 2.48 7.01 -5.49
CA THR A 63 2.94 6.66 -4.16
C THR A 63 1.85 5.90 -3.40
N GLY A 64 0.59 6.27 -3.60
CA GLY A 64 -0.52 5.53 -2.99
C GLY A 64 -0.57 4.10 -3.45
N LEU A 65 -0.40 3.87 -4.76
CA LEU A 65 -0.39 2.52 -5.29
C LEU A 65 0.81 1.72 -4.78
N ALA A 66 1.97 2.36 -4.73
CA ALA A 66 3.18 1.69 -4.23
C ALA A 66 3.06 1.38 -2.75
N TYR A 67 2.43 2.27 -1.99
CA TYR A 67 2.22 2.04 -0.56
C TYR A 67 1.36 0.80 -0.34
N GLY A 68 0.31 0.63 -1.17
CA GLY A 68 -0.50 -0.57 -1.11
C GLY A 68 0.31 -1.83 -1.36
N GLN A 69 1.22 -1.78 -2.33
CA GLN A 69 2.10 -2.90 -2.61
C GLN A 69 3.02 -3.19 -1.42
N LEU A 70 3.57 -2.14 -0.83
CA LEU A 70 4.47 -2.28 0.31
C LEU A 70 3.78 -2.95 1.49
N ARG A 71 2.56 -2.50 1.80
CA ARG A 71 1.82 -3.03 2.94
C ARG A 71 1.25 -4.41 2.69
N ALA A 72 1.01 -4.77 1.42
CA ALA A 72 0.59 -6.13 1.11
C ALA A 72 1.71 -7.12 1.38
N GLY A 73 2.95 -6.68 1.19
CA GLY A 73 4.10 -7.49 1.50
C GLY A 73 4.24 -8.69 0.60
N ALA A 74 5.21 -9.51 0.92
CA ALA A 74 5.44 -10.74 0.19
C ALA A 74 4.32 -11.72 0.53
N GLY A 75 3.84 -12.44 -0.47
CA GLY A 75 2.76 -13.39 -0.25
C GLY A 75 1.40 -12.78 -0.40
N GLN A 76 1.34 -11.46 -0.59
CA GLN A 76 0.09 -10.79 -0.89
C GLN A 76 -1.02 -11.12 0.11
N ARG A 77 -0.71 -10.96 1.37
CA ARG A 77 -1.71 -11.12 2.42
C ARG A 77 -2.87 -10.19 2.14
N ARG A 78 -4.08 -10.67 2.32
CA ARG A 78 -5.24 -9.89 1.90
C ARG A 78 -6.46 -10.21 2.74
N LEU A 79 -7.41 -9.29 2.69
CA LEU A 79 -8.71 -9.52 3.27
C LEU A 79 -9.54 -10.29 2.24
N ASP A 80 -10.11 -11.41 2.66
CA ASP A 80 -10.94 -12.22 1.78
C ASP A 80 -12.38 -11.73 1.89
N LEU A 81 -12.77 -10.91 0.93
CA LEU A 81 -14.10 -10.29 0.98
C LEU A 81 -15.23 -11.29 0.85
N ASN A 82 -15.01 -12.36 0.08
CA ASN A 82 -16.07 -13.34 -0.11
C ASN A 82 -16.35 -14.13 1.15
N SER A 83 -15.36 -14.31 1.99
CA SER A 83 -15.52 -15.08 3.21
C SER A 83 -15.78 -14.21 4.43
N SER A 84 -15.67 -12.91 4.29
CA SER A 84 -15.87 -11.99 5.42
C SER A 84 -17.32 -11.55 5.54
N SER A 85 -17.68 -11.10 6.74
CA SER A 85 -19.02 -10.57 6.99
C SER A 85 -18.88 -9.29 7.81
N GLU A 86 -19.99 -8.72 8.22
CA GLU A 86 -19.95 -7.50 9.02
C GLU A 86 -19.34 -7.73 10.38
N SER A 87 -19.40 -8.94 10.89
CA SER A 87 -18.89 -9.24 12.23
C SER A 87 -17.60 -10.03 12.24
N VAL A 88 -17.18 -10.58 11.10
CA VAL A 88 -15.97 -11.40 11.04
C VAL A 88 -15.18 -11.04 9.80
N ALA A 89 -13.91 -10.71 9.99
CA ALA A 89 -13.00 -10.44 8.88
C ALA A 89 -12.12 -11.68 8.67
N VAL A 90 -12.03 -12.13 7.42
CA VAL A 90 -11.19 -13.28 7.08
C VAL A 90 -9.97 -12.78 6.32
N PHE A 91 -8.80 -13.10 6.85
CA PHE A 91 -7.53 -12.69 6.24
C PHE A 91 -6.84 -13.92 5.65
N ALA A 92 -6.41 -13.79 4.41
CA ALA A 92 -5.73 -14.88 3.73
C ALA A 92 -4.23 -14.62 3.68
N ASP A 93 -3.46 -15.65 4.01
CA ASP A 93 -2.01 -15.58 3.96
C ASP A 93 -1.51 -16.64 2.99
N PRO A 94 -1.33 -16.29 1.71
CA PRO A 94 -0.91 -17.29 0.72
C PRO A 94 0.45 -17.91 1.03
N ALA A 95 1.32 -17.19 1.72
CA ALA A 95 2.65 -17.72 2.03
C ALA A 95 2.57 -18.96 2.91
N SER A 96 1.65 -18.98 3.87
CA SER A 96 1.49 -20.13 4.75
C SER A 96 0.34 -21.03 4.31
N GLY A 97 -0.48 -20.57 3.38
CA GLY A 97 -1.68 -21.27 2.95
C GLY A 97 -2.79 -21.24 3.97
N LYS A 98 -2.69 -20.37 4.97
CA LYS A 98 -3.68 -20.31 6.04
C LYS A 98 -4.58 -19.10 5.91
N SER A 99 -5.77 -19.23 6.47
CA SER A 99 -6.71 -18.11 6.55
C SER A 99 -7.11 -17.94 8.01
N TYR A 100 -7.32 -16.70 8.39
CA TYR A 100 -7.64 -16.37 9.78
C TYR A 100 -8.96 -15.62 9.84
N ALA A 101 -9.89 -16.14 10.62
CA ALA A 101 -11.18 -15.47 10.84
C ALA A 101 -11.08 -14.72 12.15
N ILE A 102 -11.20 -13.41 12.09
CA ILE A 102 -11.04 -12.56 13.27
C ILE A 102 -12.31 -11.77 13.48
N PRO A 103 -12.95 -11.90 14.65
CA PRO A 103 -14.14 -11.09 14.92
C PRO A 103 -13.81 -9.61 14.86
N VAL A 104 -14.67 -8.85 14.22
CA VAL A 104 -14.47 -7.41 14.07
C VAL A 104 -14.33 -6.75 15.45
N ALA A 105 -15.05 -7.27 16.45
CA ALA A 105 -14.93 -6.73 17.81
C ALA A 105 -13.51 -6.83 18.35
N LEU A 106 -12.79 -7.89 18.01
CA LEU A 106 -11.41 -8.02 18.46
C LEU A 106 -10.49 -7.05 17.76
N ILE A 107 -10.77 -6.76 16.48
CA ILE A 107 -9.99 -5.78 15.75
C ILE A 107 -10.12 -4.42 16.40
N PHE A 108 -11.35 -4.05 16.78
CA PHE A 108 -11.56 -2.79 17.48
C PHE A 108 -10.83 -2.78 18.81
N GLN A 109 -10.96 -3.86 19.57
CA GLN A 109 -10.37 -3.91 20.91
C GLN A 109 -8.85 -3.84 20.89
N TYR A 110 -8.22 -4.57 20.02
CA TYR A 110 -6.76 -4.69 20.05
C TYR A 110 -6.01 -3.77 19.11
N LEU A 111 -6.68 -3.22 18.10
CA LEU A 111 -6.02 -2.35 17.14
C LEU A 111 -6.54 -0.94 17.13
N VAL A 112 -7.85 -0.77 17.05
CA VAL A 112 -8.42 0.57 16.93
C VAL A 112 -8.41 1.31 18.26
N GLU A 113 -8.74 0.60 19.34
CA GLU A 113 -8.80 1.18 20.68
C GLU A 113 -7.51 1.01 21.49
N ALA A 114 -6.49 0.41 20.86
CA ALA A 114 -5.22 0.23 21.55
C ALA A 114 -4.57 1.57 21.85
N PRO A 115 -3.77 1.64 22.93
CA PRO A 115 -3.14 2.93 23.30
C PRO A 115 -2.27 3.48 22.20
N GLU A 116 -1.30 2.72 21.69
CA GLU A 116 -0.40 3.18 20.64
C GLU A 116 0.40 2.02 20.11
N PRO A 117 0.75 2.02 18.84
CA PRO A 117 0.17 2.85 17.77
C PRO A 117 -1.18 2.33 17.34
N ARG A 118 -2.03 3.21 16.85
CA ARG A 118 -3.35 2.79 16.40
C ARG A 118 -3.72 3.52 15.11
N PRO A 119 -4.62 2.93 14.31
CA PRO A 119 -5.02 3.55 13.05
C PRO A 119 -5.74 4.86 13.29
N LYS A 120 -5.63 5.76 12.35
CA LYS A 120 -6.35 7.02 12.42
C LYS A 120 -7.67 6.91 11.69
N PRO A 121 -8.70 7.60 12.17
CA PRO A 121 -9.97 7.62 11.45
C PRO A 121 -9.80 8.25 10.07
N LEU A 122 -10.58 7.78 9.14
CA LEU A 122 -10.48 8.26 7.78
C LEU A 122 -11.15 9.61 7.57
N ASN A 123 -12.13 9.90 8.37
CA ASN A 123 -12.91 11.11 8.14
C ASN A 123 -13.01 11.98 9.35
N ASN A 124 -11.95 12.45 9.85
CA ASN A 124 -12.05 13.38 10.99
C ASN A 124 -11.44 14.71 10.68
#